data_9262a6c8179447a0210b5b89310d29c1
#
_entry.id   9262a6c8179447a0210b5b89310d29c1
#
_cell.length_a   1.000
_cell.length_b   1.000
_cell.length_c   1.000
_cell.angle_alpha   90.00
_cell.angle_beta   90.00
_cell.angle_gamma   90.00
#
_symmetry.space_group_name_H-M   'P 1'
#
loop_
_entity.id
_entity.type
_entity.pdbx_description
1 polymer ?
#
loop_
_entity_poly.entity_id
_entity_poly.type
_entity_poly.pdbx_seq_one_letter_code
_entity_poly.pdbx_strand_id
1 'polypeptide(L)'
;MTEVTSNKATYVTQFTAEASGAIAVLRIWGGDATGVADRLFRPKYGQRGLAQSQPGELRLGWFGIDEVVALVIPADSGDLEVEIQGHGSPILIKSILQSLKEKNVTAINQDQYLKAHGVLWLERKARDHFNRVNAPKAAEVLWRQVNGSLRRTLERIQADLKDGQKESSIDLIDRLLMTAHWGTCLSRGFTVALAGAPNVGKSTLVNALAGFERVLVSPIAGTTRDLVDVC
;
A
#
# COMPACT_ATOMS: atom_id res chain seq x y z
N MET A 1 -38.23 -1.37 -23.82
CA MET A 1 -37.37 -0.49 -23.01
C MET A 1 -36.00 -1.14 -22.97
N THR A 2 -35.11 -0.69 -23.81
CA THR A 2 -33.73 -1.21 -23.91
C THR A 2 -32.93 -0.55 -22.81
N GLU A 3 -32.49 -1.36 -21.83
CA GLU A 3 -31.51 -0.93 -20.82
C GLU A 3 -30.24 -0.48 -21.55
N VAL A 4 -29.96 0.81 -21.47
CA VAL A 4 -28.65 1.36 -21.84
C VAL A 4 -27.66 0.88 -20.78
N THR A 5 -26.99 -0.24 -21.05
CA THR A 5 -25.82 -0.67 -20.26
C THR A 5 -24.78 0.42 -20.35
N SER A 6 -24.61 1.17 -19.27
CA SER A 6 -23.53 2.13 -19.09
C SER A 6 -22.20 1.40 -19.32
N ASN A 7 -21.53 1.70 -20.42
CA ASN A 7 -20.24 1.12 -20.78
C ASN A 7 -19.13 1.76 -19.91
N LYS A 8 -19.16 1.46 -18.60
CA LYS A 8 -18.08 1.85 -17.68
C LYS A 8 -16.80 1.07 -18.05
N ALA A 9 -15.69 1.73 -18.17
CA ALA A 9 -14.39 1.09 -18.42
C ALA A 9 -14.05 0.07 -17.31
N THR A 10 -13.39 -1.02 -17.71
CA THR A 10 -12.88 -2.04 -16.77
C THR A 10 -11.39 -1.82 -16.55
N TYR A 11 -10.96 -1.94 -15.32
CA TYR A 11 -9.59 -1.68 -14.88
C TYR A 11 -9.00 -2.88 -14.15
N VAL A 12 -7.66 -2.95 -14.11
CA VAL A 12 -6.92 -3.85 -13.24
C VAL A 12 -5.89 -3.07 -12.44
N THR A 13 -5.75 -3.43 -11.17
CA THR A 13 -4.79 -2.83 -10.23
C THR A 13 -4.01 -3.93 -9.52
N GLN A 14 -2.68 -3.82 -9.50
CA GLN A 14 -1.84 -4.68 -8.67
C GLN A 14 -1.71 -4.10 -7.26
N PHE A 15 -2.02 -4.92 -6.24
CA PHE A 15 -1.96 -4.51 -4.83
C PHE A 15 -0.67 -4.90 -4.13
N THR A 16 0.05 -5.88 -4.65
CA THR A 16 1.39 -6.24 -4.19
C THR A 16 2.46 -5.39 -4.87
N ALA A 17 3.67 -5.34 -4.30
CA ALA A 17 4.79 -4.65 -4.91
C ALA A 17 5.09 -5.17 -6.32
N GLU A 18 5.62 -4.31 -7.21
CA GLU A 18 6.00 -4.69 -8.57
C GLU A 18 7.30 -5.53 -8.64
N ALA A 19 7.91 -5.80 -7.49
CA ALA A 19 9.08 -6.66 -7.36
C ALA A 19 8.69 -8.15 -7.32
N SER A 20 9.67 -9.02 -7.53
CA SER A 20 9.50 -10.47 -7.35
C SER A 20 9.09 -10.79 -5.92
N GLY A 21 8.04 -11.58 -5.76
CA GLY A 21 7.49 -11.98 -4.47
C GLY A 21 6.91 -13.40 -4.53
N ALA A 22 6.47 -13.92 -3.40
CA ALA A 22 5.81 -15.23 -3.36
C ALA A 22 4.41 -15.18 -3.98
N ILE A 23 3.67 -14.11 -3.70
CA ILE A 23 2.28 -13.93 -4.11
C ILE A 23 2.11 -12.57 -4.77
N ALA A 24 1.31 -12.52 -5.85
CA ALA A 24 0.77 -11.30 -6.43
C ALA A 24 -0.74 -11.24 -6.22
N VAL A 25 -1.23 -10.05 -5.90
CA VAL A 25 -2.66 -9.75 -5.77
C VAL A 25 -3.04 -8.72 -6.83
N LEU A 26 -3.93 -9.11 -7.72
CA LEU A 26 -4.50 -8.26 -8.76
C LEU A 26 -5.99 -8.08 -8.50
N ARG A 27 -6.51 -6.89 -8.71
CA ARG A 27 -7.93 -6.58 -8.60
C ARG A 27 -8.47 -6.07 -9.93
N ILE A 28 -9.46 -6.77 -10.49
CA ILE A 28 -10.21 -6.34 -11.68
C ILE A 28 -11.49 -5.67 -11.18
N TRP A 29 -11.78 -4.47 -11.65
CA TRP A 29 -12.86 -3.65 -11.13
C TRP A 29 -13.46 -2.71 -12.20
N GLY A 30 -14.62 -2.11 -11.89
CA GLY A 30 -15.38 -1.28 -12.80
C GLY A 30 -16.17 -2.11 -13.83
N GLY A 31 -16.81 -1.48 -14.76
CA GLY A 31 -17.59 -2.01 -15.89
C GLY A 31 -18.07 -3.46 -15.80
N ASP A 32 -17.46 -4.32 -16.62
CA ASP A 32 -17.75 -5.76 -16.69
C ASP A 32 -16.61 -6.59 -16.02
N ALA A 33 -16.20 -6.20 -14.81
CA ALA A 33 -15.07 -6.85 -14.13
C ALA A 33 -15.26 -8.36 -13.98
N THR A 34 -16.44 -8.79 -13.53
CA THR A 34 -16.76 -10.20 -13.32
C THR A 34 -16.80 -10.97 -14.63
N GLY A 35 -17.46 -10.43 -15.67
CA GLY A 35 -17.56 -11.08 -16.97
C GLY A 35 -16.22 -11.17 -17.70
N VAL A 36 -15.35 -10.14 -17.58
CA VAL A 36 -14.00 -10.21 -18.15
C VAL A 36 -13.16 -11.26 -17.43
N ALA A 37 -13.18 -11.27 -16.10
CA ALA A 37 -12.45 -12.24 -15.31
C ALA A 37 -12.92 -13.68 -15.59
N ASP A 38 -14.22 -13.89 -15.70
CA ASP A 38 -14.83 -15.20 -15.99
C ASP A 38 -14.37 -15.78 -17.34
N ARG A 39 -14.26 -14.95 -18.36
CA ARG A 39 -13.76 -15.36 -19.69
C ARG A 39 -12.31 -15.79 -19.70
N LEU A 40 -11.50 -15.40 -18.73
CA LEU A 40 -10.08 -15.72 -18.62
C LEU A 40 -9.80 -16.78 -17.55
N PHE A 41 -10.72 -16.99 -16.62
CA PHE A 41 -10.60 -17.94 -15.54
C PHE A 41 -11.07 -19.33 -15.95
N ARG A 42 -10.27 -20.37 -15.68
CA ARG A 42 -10.64 -21.77 -15.87
C ARG A 42 -10.66 -22.46 -14.51
N PRO A 43 -11.82 -22.86 -13.98
CA PRO A 43 -11.90 -23.50 -12.67
C PRO A 43 -11.14 -24.83 -12.65
N LYS A 44 -10.46 -25.12 -11.54
CA LYS A 44 -9.74 -26.40 -11.33
C LYS A 44 -10.72 -27.53 -11.01
N TYR A 45 -11.81 -27.21 -10.32
CA TYR A 45 -12.84 -28.16 -9.93
C TYR A 45 -14.22 -27.67 -10.38
N GLY A 46 -15.02 -28.60 -10.91
CA GLY A 46 -16.36 -28.29 -11.43
C GLY A 46 -16.34 -27.44 -12.70
N GLN A 47 -17.52 -26.94 -13.09
CA GLN A 47 -17.70 -26.13 -14.31
C GLN A 47 -18.13 -24.69 -14.00
N ARG A 48 -18.32 -24.34 -12.72
CA ARG A 48 -18.84 -23.04 -12.30
C ARG A 48 -17.74 -21.99 -12.34
N GLY A 49 -17.93 -20.97 -13.17
CA GLY A 49 -17.01 -19.84 -13.30
C GLY A 49 -17.19 -18.77 -12.22
N LEU A 50 -16.49 -17.65 -12.39
CA LEU A 50 -16.51 -16.50 -11.44
C LEU A 50 -17.83 -15.74 -11.50
N ALA A 51 -18.42 -15.62 -12.68
CA ALA A 51 -19.72 -14.92 -12.85
C ALA A 51 -20.89 -15.57 -12.08
N GLN A 52 -20.74 -16.84 -11.71
CA GLN A 52 -21.74 -17.59 -10.94
C GLN A 52 -21.33 -17.75 -9.47
N SER A 53 -20.19 -17.20 -9.05
CA SER A 53 -19.69 -17.30 -7.68
C SER A 53 -20.38 -16.28 -6.79
N GLN A 54 -20.63 -16.66 -5.54
CA GLN A 54 -21.11 -15.73 -4.53
C GLN A 54 -19.96 -14.83 -4.05
N PRO A 55 -20.24 -13.58 -3.65
CA PRO A 55 -19.24 -12.74 -3.03
C PRO A 55 -18.56 -13.42 -1.83
N GLY A 56 -17.22 -13.40 -1.81
CA GLY A 56 -16.40 -14.06 -0.79
C GLY A 56 -16.13 -15.55 -1.04
N GLU A 57 -16.74 -16.18 -2.05
CA GLU A 57 -16.46 -17.57 -2.40
C GLU A 57 -15.09 -17.68 -3.08
N LEU A 58 -14.19 -18.48 -2.48
CA LEU A 58 -12.86 -18.74 -3.03
C LEU A 58 -12.95 -19.79 -4.15
N ARG A 59 -12.35 -19.49 -5.29
CA ARG A 59 -12.27 -20.37 -6.45
C ARG A 59 -10.83 -20.64 -6.84
N LEU A 60 -10.44 -21.89 -6.89
CA LEU A 60 -9.13 -22.31 -7.40
C LEU A 60 -9.23 -22.62 -8.89
N GLY A 61 -8.28 -22.15 -9.67
CA GLY A 61 -8.26 -22.34 -11.11
C GLY A 61 -7.04 -21.75 -11.77
N TRP A 62 -7.08 -21.61 -13.08
CA TRP A 62 -6.03 -20.99 -13.88
C TRP A 62 -6.50 -19.67 -14.45
N PHE A 63 -5.61 -18.69 -14.39
CA PHE A 63 -5.76 -17.44 -15.11
C PHE A 63 -4.59 -17.29 -16.08
N GLY A 64 -4.86 -17.55 -17.35
CA GLY A 64 -3.80 -17.78 -18.34
C GLY A 64 -3.03 -19.07 -18.02
N ILE A 65 -1.73 -18.95 -17.74
CA ILE A 65 -0.83 -20.05 -17.41
C ILE A 65 -0.58 -20.23 -15.91
N ASP A 66 -1.07 -19.31 -15.08
CA ASP A 66 -0.85 -19.31 -13.64
C ASP A 66 -2.01 -19.98 -12.90
N GLU A 67 -1.71 -20.82 -11.91
CA GLU A 67 -2.70 -21.36 -10.98
C GLU A 67 -2.97 -20.32 -9.91
N VAL A 68 -4.22 -19.89 -9.78
CA VAL A 68 -4.62 -18.77 -8.94
C VAL A 68 -5.79 -19.13 -8.03
N VAL A 69 -5.88 -18.40 -6.92
CA VAL A 69 -7.11 -18.30 -6.14
C VAL A 69 -7.80 -17.01 -6.59
N ALA A 70 -9.06 -17.13 -7.00
CA ALA A 70 -9.89 -16.00 -7.39
C ALA A 70 -11.13 -15.91 -6.52
N LEU A 71 -11.59 -14.69 -6.25
CA LEU A 71 -12.83 -14.45 -5.52
C LEU A 71 -13.53 -13.19 -6.02
N VAL A 72 -14.85 -13.20 -5.94
CA VAL A 72 -15.69 -12.04 -6.22
C VAL A 72 -15.88 -11.25 -4.93
N ILE A 73 -15.66 -9.94 -4.99
CA ILE A 73 -15.74 -9.05 -3.83
C ILE A 73 -16.75 -7.93 -4.13
N PRO A 74 -17.68 -7.62 -3.20
CA PRO A 74 -18.52 -6.45 -3.34
C PRO A 74 -17.71 -5.17 -3.11
N ALA A 75 -17.85 -4.19 -3.99
CA ALA A 75 -17.33 -2.85 -3.77
C ALA A 75 -18.35 -2.00 -2.99
N ASP A 76 -17.87 -0.93 -2.34
CA ASP A 76 -18.74 0.02 -1.62
C ASP A 76 -19.76 0.71 -2.54
N SER A 77 -19.47 0.79 -3.85
CA SER A 77 -20.39 1.28 -4.88
C SER A 77 -21.57 0.34 -5.17
N GLY A 78 -21.55 -0.89 -4.66
CA GLY A 78 -22.49 -1.95 -5.01
C GLY A 78 -22.11 -2.76 -6.26
N ASP A 79 -21.05 -2.35 -6.99
CA ASP A 79 -20.50 -3.13 -8.10
C ASP A 79 -19.75 -4.36 -7.57
N LEU A 80 -19.47 -5.33 -8.45
CA LEU A 80 -18.65 -6.50 -8.10
C LEU A 80 -17.24 -6.34 -8.69
N GLU A 81 -16.25 -6.68 -7.89
CA GLU A 81 -14.85 -6.74 -8.28
C GLU A 81 -14.35 -8.19 -8.22
N VAL A 82 -13.28 -8.49 -8.92
CA VAL A 82 -12.63 -9.80 -8.86
C VAL A 82 -11.20 -9.64 -8.37
N GLU A 83 -10.87 -10.31 -7.28
CA GLU A 83 -9.51 -10.43 -6.80
C GLU A 83 -8.90 -11.73 -7.28
N ILE A 84 -7.68 -11.66 -7.79
CA ILE A 84 -6.87 -12.77 -8.26
C ILE A 84 -5.59 -12.81 -7.45
N GLN A 85 -5.34 -13.92 -6.78
CA GLN A 85 -4.13 -14.18 -6.02
C GLN A 85 -3.36 -15.30 -6.72
N GLY A 86 -2.22 -14.97 -7.30
CA GLY A 86 -1.36 -15.88 -8.06
C GLY A 86 0.09 -15.78 -7.60
N HIS A 87 1.00 -16.40 -8.35
CA HIS A 87 2.42 -16.34 -8.07
C HIS A 87 2.99 -14.94 -8.34
N GLY A 88 3.84 -14.44 -7.44
CA GLY A 88 4.47 -13.11 -7.53
C GLY A 88 5.64 -13.03 -8.53
N SER A 89 5.62 -13.86 -9.57
CA SER A 89 6.60 -13.79 -10.67
C SER A 89 6.27 -12.65 -11.62
N PRO A 90 7.18 -11.71 -11.89
CA PRO A 90 6.93 -10.62 -12.84
C PRO A 90 6.51 -11.09 -14.24
N ILE A 91 6.99 -12.27 -14.68
CA ILE A 91 6.63 -12.85 -15.97
C ILE A 91 5.17 -13.28 -15.98
N LEU A 92 4.71 -13.96 -14.92
CA LEU A 92 3.32 -14.40 -14.79
C LEU A 92 2.37 -13.21 -14.67
N ILE A 93 2.71 -12.22 -13.84
CA ILE A 93 1.95 -10.99 -13.70
C ILE A 93 1.81 -10.29 -15.06
N LYS A 94 2.92 -10.13 -15.79
CA LYS A 94 2.91 -9.51 -17.13
C LYS A 94 2.03 -10.29 -18.10
N SER A 95 2.04 -11.62 -18.07
CA SER A 95 1.19 -12.48 -18.88
C SER A 95 -0.30 -12.26 -18.57
N ILE A 96 -0.67 -12.20 -17.29
CA ILE A 96 -2.05 -11.93 -16.85
C ILE A 96 -2.48 -10.53 -17.33
N LEU A 97 -1.66 -9.50 -17.10
CA LEU A 97 -1.95 -8.13 -17.51
C LEU A 97 -2.09 -8.00 -19.03
N GLN A 98 -1.29 -8.74 -19.81
CA GLN A 98 -1.41 -8.76 -21.27
C GLN A 98 -2.73 -9.40 -21.71
N SER A 99 -3.12 -10.54 -21.13
CA SER A 99 -4.41 -11.18 -21.43
C SER A 99 -5.61 -10.29 -21.09
N LEU A 100 -5.52 -9.52 -19.99
CA LEU A 100 -6.53 -8.54 -19.60
C LEU A 100 -6.58 -7.36 -20.57
N LYS A 101 -5.42 -6.86 -21.01
CA LYS A 101 -5.32 -5.77 -22.01
C LYS A 101 -6.00 -6.15 -23.33
N GLU A 102 -5.85 -7.40 -23.79
CA GLU A 102 -6.51 -7.92 -24.98
C GLU A 102 -8.05 -7.98 -24.84
N LYS A 103 -8.56 -7.89 -23.61
CA LYS A 103 -9.99 -7.76 -23.30
C LYS A 103 -10.41 -6.32 -22.99
N ASN A 104 -9.60 -5.32 -23.40
CA ASN A 104 -9.83 -3.89 -23.18
C ASN A 104 -9.85 -3.48 -21.69
N VAL A 105 -9.14 -4.22 -20.82
CA VAL A 105 -8.93 -3.82 -19.43
C VAL A 105 -7.70 -2.93 -19.33
N THR A 106 -7.85 -1.79 -18.67
CA THR A 106 -6.76 -0.81 -18.49
C THR A 106 -6.08 -1.03 -17.15
N ALA A 107 -4.75 -1.22 -17.17
CA ALA A 107 -3.96 -1.28 -15.94
C ALA A 107 -3.77 0.12 -15.34
N ILE A 108 -4.07 0.26 -14.06
CA ILE A 108 -3.86 1.50 -13.29
C ILE A 108 -3.18 1.19 -11.96
N ASN A 109 -2.53 2.21 -11.38
CA ASN A 109 -1.86 2.04 -10.11
C ASN A 109 -2.82 2.10 -8.90
N GLN A 110 -2.31 1.70 -7.74
CA GLN A 110 -3.09 1.63 -6.50
C GLN A 110 -3.64 2.99 -6.05
N ASP A 111 -2.92 4.11 -6.26
CA ASP A 111 -3.41 5.45 -5.90
C ASP A 111 -4.63 5.84 -6.74
N GLN A 112 -4.62 5.53 -8.03
CA GLN A 112 -5.75 5.76 -8.93
C GLN A 112 -6.97 4.92 -8.54
N TYR A 113 -6.76 3.63 -8.18
CA TYR A 113 -7.81 2.77 -7.64
C TYR A 113 -8.43 3.36 -6.38
N LEU A 114 -7.60 3.70 -5.37
CA LEU A 114 -8.07 4.26 -4.10
C LEU A 114 -8.81 5.58 -4.30
N LYS A 115 -8.35 6.42 -5.24
CA LYS A 115 -9.04 7.66 -5.61
C LYS A 115 -10.41 7.39 -6.20
N ALA A 116 -10.52 6.42 -7.11
CA ALA A 116 -11.79 6.03 -7.74
C ALA A 116 -12.80 5.48 -6.72
N HIS A 117 -12.30 4.83 -5.65
CA HIS A 117 -13.11 4.30 -4.53
C HIS A 117 -13.35 5.33 -3.41
N GLY A 118 -13.14 6.61 -3.67
CA GLY A 118 -13.45 7.68 -2.73
C GLY A 118 -12.50 7.80 -1.53
N VAL A 119 -11.39 7.06 -1.51
CA VAL A 119 -10.39 7.19 -0.45
C VAL A 119 -9.75 8.57 -0.54
N LEU A 120 -9.82 9.33 0.56
CA LEU A 120 -9.35 10.70 0.59
C LEU A 120 -7.84 10.81 0.41
N TRP A 121 -7.39 11.98 -0.04
CA TRP A 121 -5.97 12.24 -0.30
C TRP A 121 -5.07 11.98 0.92
N LEU A 122 -5.53 12.34 2.12
CA LEU A 122 -4.77 12.15 3.36
C LEU A 122 -4.47 10.67 3.63
N GLU A 123 -5.49 9.82 3.55
CA GLU A 123 -5.34 8.38 3.77
C GLU A 123 -4.49 7.71 2.67
N ARG A 124 -4.65 8.16 1.41
CA ARG A 124 -3.81 7.67 0.31
C ARG A 124 -2.33 8.02 0.52
N LYS A 125 -2.03 9.25 0.93
CA LYS A 125 -0.66 9.68 1.27
C LYS A 125 -0.09 8.93 2.47
N ALA A 126 -0.89 8.72 3.52
CA ALA A 126 -0.48 7.93 4.66
C ALA A 126 -0.14 6.48 4.26
N ARG A 127 -0.93 5.88 3.37
CA ARG A 127 -0.69 4.53 2.84
C ARG A 127 0.60 4.46 2.02
N ASP A 128 0.88 5.45 1.17
CA ASP A 128 2.12 5.51 0.40
C ASP A 128 3.36 5.55 1.31
N HIS A 129 3.31 6.35 2.38
CA HIS A 129 4.38 6.38 3.39
C HIS A 129 4.45 5.08 4.20
N PHE A 130 3.31 4.50 4.58
CA PHE A 130 3.24 3.24 5.33
C PHE A 130 3.97 2.10 4.60
N ASN A 131 3.83 2.02 3.28
CA ASN A 131 4.47 0.99 2.47
C ASN A 131 6.01 1.14 2.36
N ARG A 132 6.56 2.27 2.79
CA ARG A 132 8.01 2.59 2.68
C ARG A 132 8.71 2.66 4.02
N VAL A 133 7.97 2.66 5.13
CA VAL A 133 8.57 2.82 6.45
C VAL A 133 9.11 1.51 6.99
N ASN A 134 10.30 1.58 7.61
CA ASN A 134 11.00 0.42 8.18
C ASN A 134 10.97 0.38 9.71
N ALA A 135 10.43 1.42 10.37
CA ALA A 135 10.38 1.53 11.82
C ALA A 135 8.99 1.13 12.35
N PRO A 136 8.87 0.16 13.28
CA PRO A 136 7.57 -0.29 13.81
C PRO A 136 6.70 0.84 14.37
N LYS A 137 7.32 1.80 15.08
CA LYS A 137 6.59 2.94 15.65
C LYS A 137 6.04 3.90 14.60
N ALA A 138 6.80 4.11 13.52
CA ALA A 138 6.34 4.90 12.38
C ALA A 138 5.19 4.18 11.64
N ALA A 139 5.29 2.86 11.47
CA ALA A 139 4.23 2.05 10.89
C ALA A 139 2.93 2.15 11.71
N GLU A 140 3.00 2.09 13.04
CA GLU A 140 1.82 2.26 13.91
C GLU A 140 1.15 3.63 13.70
N VAL A 141 1.93 4.70 13.67
CA VAL A 141 1.42 6.07 13.47
C VAL A 141 0.77 6.19 12.09
N LEU A 142 1.47 5.74 11.04
CA LEU A 142 0.94 5.80 9.66
C LEU A 142 -0.30 4.93 9.48
N TRP A 143 -0.35 3.75 10.09
CA TRP A 143 -1.55 2.89 10.06
C TRP A 143 -2.78 3.59 10.65
N ARG A 144 -2.62 4.32 11.75
CA ARG A 144 -3.70 5.16 12.32
C ARG A 144 -4.14 6.25 11.34
N GLN A 145 -3.21 6.84 10.58
CA GLN A 145 -3.52 7.84 9.55
C GLN A 145 -4.24 7.21 8.35
N VAL A 146 -3.80 6.03 7.89
CA VAL A 146 -4.48 5.23 6.85
C VAL A 146 -5.94 4.95 7.24
N ASN A 147 -6.20 4.73 8.52
CA ASN A 147 -7.56 4.52 9.05
C ASN A 147 -8.28 5.83 9.45
N GLY A 148 -7.85 6.97 8.92
CA GLY A 148 -8.55 8.26 9.01
C GLY A 148 -8.40 8.99 10.35
N SER A 149 -7.38 8.73 11.14
CA SER A 149 -7.20 9.42 12.43
C SER A 149 -7.04 10.94 12.26
N LEU A 150 -6.18 11.38 11.33
CA LEU A 150 -6.00 12.81 11.04
C LEU A 150 -7.29 13.44 10.49
N ARG A 151 -7.94 12.75 9.55
CA ARG A 151 -9.20 13.23 8.97
C ARG A 151 -10.26 13.49 10.05
N ARG A 152 -10.50 12.53 10.95
CA ARG A 152 -11.46 12.72 12.05
C ARG A 152 -11.11 13.89 12.97
N THR A 153 -9.83 14.11 13.21
CA THR A 153 -9.40 15.29 14.02
C THR A 153 -9.69 16.59 13.28
N LEU A 154 -9.42 16.66 11.97
CA LEU A 154 -9.73 17.83 11.16
C LEU A 154 -11.24 18.10 11.04
N GLU A 155 -12.05 17.06 10.88
CA GLU A 155 -13.51 17.14 10.88
C GLU A 155 -14.05 17.67 12.21
N ARG A 156 -13.46 17.22 13.34
CA ARG A 156 -13.81 17.73 14.67
C ARG A 156 -13.45 19.21 14.81
N ILE A 157 -12.26 19.62 14.42
CA ILE A 157 -11.86 21.04 14.41
C ILE A 157 -12.86 21.86 13.60
N GLN A 158 -13.24 21.37 12.43
CA GLN A 158 -14.21 22.06 11.57
C GLN A 158 -15.59 22.16 12.21
N ALA A 159 -16.06 21.14 12.92
CA ALA A 159 -17.31 21.16 13.65
C ALA A 159 -17.24 22.13 14.82
N ASP A 160 -16.21 22.04 15.67
CA ASP A 160 -15.99 22.94 16.81
C ASP A 160 -15.96 24.42 16.40
N LEU A 161 -15.33 24.73 15.25
CA LEU A 161 -15.32 26.09 14.69
C LEU A 161 -16.70 26.56 14.25
N LYS A 162 -17.51 25.71 13.65
CA LYS A 162 -18.89 26.04 13.25
C LYS A 162 -19.78 26.30 14.47
N ASP A 163 -19.55 25.57 15.54
CA ASP A 163 -20.27 25.67 16.79
C ASP A 163 -19.73 26.80 17.72
N GLY A 164 -18.75 27.58 17.22
CA GLY A 164 -18.16 28.71 17.96
C GLY A 164 -17.15 28.31 19.04
N GLN A 165 -16.76 27.03 19.16
CA GLN A 165 -15.82 26.52 20.17
C GLN A 165 -14.38 26.72 19.74
N LYS A 166 -13.95 27.98 19.66
CA LYS A 166 -12.63 28.39 19.16
C LYS A 166 -11.48 27.82 20.00
N GLU A 167 -11.60 27.84 21.32
CA GLU A 167 -10.54 27.40 22.25
C GLU A 167 -10.26 25.89 22.07
N SER A 168 -11.31 25.04 21.97
CA SER A 168 -11.16 23.62 21.66
C SER A 168 -10.45 23.38 20.35
N SER A 169 -10.79 24.16 19.31
CA SER A 169 -10.15 24.07 17.99
C SER A 169 -8.68 24.45 18.02
N ILE A 170 -8.33 25.51 18.75
CA ILE A 170 -6.94 25.95 18.92
C ILE A 170 -6.11 24.88 19.63
N ASP A 171 -6.60 24.31 20.74
CA ASP A 171 -5.91 23.23 21.46
C ASP A 171 -5.64 22.00 20.56
N LEU A 172 -6.61 21.60 19.75
CA LEU A 172 -6.42 20.48 18.80
C LEU A 172 -5.40 20.81 17.72
N ILE A 173 -5.41 22.03 17.18
CA ILE A 173 -4.43 22.49 16.18
C ILE A 173 -3.03 22.51 16.79
N ASP A 174 -2.87 23.07 17.97
CA ASP A 174 -1.58 23.15 18.66
C ASP A 174 -0.99 21.76 18.93
N ARG A 175 -1.81 20.81 19.37
CA ARG A 175 -1.38 19.41 19.53
C ARG A 175 -0.92 18.79 18.21
N LEU A 176 -1.62 19.03 17.11
CA LEU A 176 -1.19 18.58 15.78
C LEU A 176 0.14 19.19 15.37
N LEU A 177 0.32 20.50 15.57
CA LEU A 177 1.56 21.20 15.23
C LEU A 177 2.74 20.74 16.08
N MET A 178 2.56 20.58 17.38
CA MET A 178 3.60 20.08 18.30
C MET A 178 4.10 18.68 17.90
N THR A 179 3.22 17.84 17.38
CA THR A 179 3.57 16.47 16.99
C THR A 179 4.00 16.32 15.53
N ALA A 180 3.72 17.32 14.68
CA ALA A 180 3.96 17.25 13.23
C ALA A 180 5.44 17.02 12.87
N HIS A 181 6.36 17.72 13.56
CA HIS A 181 7.80 17.55 13.35
C HIS A 181 8.25 16.12 13.62
N TRP A 182 7.87 15.55 14.76
CA TRP A 182 8.20 14.18 15.13
C TRP A 182 7.58 13.16 14.19
N GLY A 183 6.32 13.36 13.79
CA GLY A 183 5.66 12.50 12.82
C GLY A 183 6.38 12.47 11.47
N THR A 184 6.85 13.63 11.01
CA THR A 184 7.62 13.74 9.76
C THR A 184 8.98 13.05 9.89
N CYS A 185 9.68 13.23 10.98
CA CYS A 185 10.97 12.57 11.23
C CYS A 185 10.81 11.04 11.33
N LEU A 186 9.79 10.55 12.02
CA LEU A 186 9.51 9.11 12.12
C LEU A 186 9.24 8.46 10.75
N SER A 187 8.59 9.18 9.83
CA SER A 187 8.28 8.64 8.50
C SER A 187 9.42 8.72 7.50
N ARG A 188 10.33 9.68 7.65
CA ARG A 188 11.48 9.91 6.74
C ARG A 188 12.81 9.37 7.27
N GLY A 189 12.86 9.05 8.56
CA GLY A 189 14.09 8.71 9.25
C GLY A 189 14.88 9.95 9.69
N PHE A 190 15.96 9.69 10.43
CA PHE A 190 16.89 10.70 10.92
C PHE A 190 18.25 10.44 10.32
N THR A 191 18.94 11.49 9.88
CA THR A 191 20.37 11.43 9.60
C THR A 191 21.12 11.85 10.85
N VAL A 192 21.92 10.94 11.40
CA VAL A 192 22.73 11.18 12.59
C VAL A 192 24.20 11.13 12.21
N ALA A 193 24.93 12.22 12.37
CA ALA A 193 26.35 12.29 12.15
C ALA A 193 27.12 12.09 13.48
N LEU A 194 28.01 11.09 13.53
CA LEU A 194 28.90 10.87 14.68
C LEU A 194 30.28 11.44 14.38
N ALA A 195 30.63 12.53 15.06
CA ALA A 195 31.94 13.19 14.94
C ALA A 195 32.71 13.13 16.25
N GLY A 196 34.03 13.12 16.17
CA GLY A 196 34.92 13.11 17.34
C GLY A 196 36.32 12.56 17.03
N ALA A 197 37.24 12.62 18.00
CA ALA A 197 38.61 12.16 17.88
C ALA A 197 38.69 10.67 17.48
N PRO A 198 39.83 10.18 16.95
CA PRO A 198 40.06 8.75 16.75
C PRO A 198 39.93 7.96 18.06
N ASN A 199 39.48 6.71 17.95
CA ASN A 199 39.44 5.73 19.08
C ASN A 199 38.53 6.08 20.27
N VAL A 200 37.59 7.02 20.13
CA VAL A 200 36.61 7.37 21.17
C VAL A 200 35.34 6.52 21.15
N GLY A 201 35.31 5.45 20.36
CA GLY A 201 34.16 4.51 20.32
C GLY A 201 33.07 4.84 19.31
N LYS A 202 33.31 5.73 18.32
CA LYS A 202 32.31 6.06 17.29
C LYS A 202 31.81 4.83 16.53
N SER A 203 32.71 4.00 16.03
CA SER A 203 32.38 2.76 15.30
C SER A 203 31.63 1.76 16.17
N THR A 204 31.97 1.65 17.44
CA THR A 204 31.27 0.82 18.40
C THR A 204 29.84 1.29 18.62
N LEU A 205 29.66 2.62 18.73
CA LEU A 205 28.31 3.22 18.86
C LEU A 205 27.46 3.02 17.59
N VAL A 206 28.05 3.18 16.40
CA VAL A 206 27.34 2.90 15.12
C VAL A 206 26.89 1.44 15.09
N ASN A 207 27.77 0.48 15.42
CA ASN A 207 27.41 -0.94 15.42
C ASN A 207 26.32 -1.25 16.45
N ALA A 208 26.38 -0.65 17.64
CA ALA A 208 25.35 -0.82 18.66
C ALA A 208 23.99 -0.26 18.22
N LEU A 209 23.96 0.90 17.54
CA LEU A 209 22.73 1.49 17.00
C LEU A 209 22.18 0.69 15.81
N ALA A 210 23.05 0.15 14.96
CA ALA A 210 22.67 -0.67 13.81
C ALA A 210 22.16 -2.07 14.20
N GLY A 211 22.49 -2.55 15.40
CA GLY A 211 22.14 -3.91 15.86
C GLY A 211 22.98 -5.03 15.23
N PHE A 212 24.04 -4.71 14.45
CA PHE A 212 24.97 -5.66 13.82
C PHE A 212 26.31 -4.98 13.53
N GLU A 213 27.37 -5.79 13.33
CA GLU A 213 28.71 -5.29 13.00
C GLU A 213 28.76 -4.82 11.52
N ARG A 214 28.59 -3.52 11.29
CA ARG A 214 28.69 -2.89 9.97
C ARG A 214 30.02 -2.16 9.79
N VAL A 215 30.62 -1.69 10.85
CA VAL A 215 31.90 -0.96 10.84
C VAL A 215 32.95 -1.78 11.58
N LEU A 216 34.08 -2.06 10.91
CA LEU A 216 35.18 -2.73 11.55
C LEU A 216 35.77 -1.84 12.65
N VAL A 217 35.79 -2.35 13.87
CA VAL A 217 36.42 -1.68 15.01
C VAL A 217 37.87 -2.15 15.12
N SER A 218 38.84 -1.24 15.03
CA SER A 218 40.25 -1.51 15.17
C SER A 218 40.87 -0.55 16.19
N PRO A 219 41.81 -1.02 17.02
CA PRO A 219 42.55 -0.15 17.95
C PRO A 219 43.54 0.80 17.22
N ILE A 220 43.77 0.60 15.92
CA ILE A 220 44.69 1.42 15.13
C ILE A 220 43.98 2.69 14.63
N ALA A 221 44.57 3.85 14.90
CA ALA A 221 44.04 5.13 14.43
C ALA A 221 44.02 5.22 12.90
N GLY A 222 42.88 5.59 12.32
CA GLY A 222 42.72 5.82 10.88
C GLY A 222 42.03 4.69 10.09
N THR A 223 41.45 3.70 10.76
CA THR A 223 40.71 2.60 10.12
C THR A 223 39.32 3.00 9.57
N THR A 224 38.78 4.12 10.03
CA THR A 224 37.50 4.65 9.54
C THR A 224 37.74 6.04 8.97
N ARG A 225 38.03 6.13 7.66
CA ARG A 225 38.23 7.41 6.94
C ARG A 225 37.07 7.79 6.06
N ASP A 226 36.18 6.85 5.77
CA ASP A 226 35.06 7.04 4.86
C ASP A 226 33.75 7.30 5.59
N LEU A 227 32.84 7.98 4.92
CA LEU A 227 31.45 8.16 5.37
C LEU A 227 30.77 6.79 5.30
N VAL A 228 30.29 6.28 6.43
CA VAL A 228 29.56 5.02 6.49
C VAL A 228 28.08 5.33 6.75
N ASP A 229 27.26 5.09 5.75
CA ASP A 229 25.80 5.20 5.90
C ASP A 229 25.21 3.90 6.44
N VAL A 230 24.37 4.02 7.48
CA VAL A 230 23.62 2.94 8.10
C VAL A 230 22.14 3.26 7.97
N CYS A 231 21.40 2.50 7.13
CA CYS A 231 19.96 2.59 6.93
C CYS A 231 19.23 1.46 7.64
#